data_147f3d10ea05fdef0d59632a6c414b6e
#
_entry.id   147f3d10ea05fdef0d59632a6c414b6e
#
_cell.length_a   1.000
_cell.length_b   1.000
_cell.length_c   1.000
_cell.angle_alpha   90.00
_cell.angle_beta   90.00
_cell.angle_gamma   90.00
#
_symmetry.space_group_name_H-M   'P 1'
#
loop_
_entity.id
_entity.type
_entity.pdbx_description
1 polymer ?
#
loop_
_entity_poly.entity_id
_entity_poly.type
_entity_poly.pdbx_seq_one_letter_code
_entity_poly.pdbx_strand_id
1 'polypeptide(L)'
;MHDPTRRTFLVRAAVGAGAVAGGLASDADAQTSNQHDTTSAQAAVQPRATTAQHGAFFNHDDAATIAAFAERLMPGAPGKPGAREAGVLNYIDLALAGAYEDLQDFYRRGLAHLDASCRTKYKQPFVELDAARQDQVIASLEDGAATGFTWPTAQEFFTTLRTHTIEGMFADPIYGGNKDFAGWRLVGFPGAQAVFSPTDMQSRQAFTRAPIVGLQVQAKSQS
;
A
#
# COMPACT_ATOMS: atom_id res chain seq x y z
N MET A 1 -18.11 -25.66 -4.72
CA MET A 1 -16.75 -25.23 -5.05
C MET A 1 -16.34 -24.25 -3.97
N HIS A 2 -15.46 -24.66 -3.04
CA HIS A 2 -15.04 -23.83 -1.88
C HIS A 2 -13.78 -23.08 -2.29
N ASP A 3 -13.81 -21.77 -2.21
CA ASP A 3 -12.69 -20.88 -2.47
C ASP A 3 -11.68 -20.95 -1.29
N PRO A 4 -10.46 -21.47 -1.47
CA PRO A 4 -9.47 -21.59 -0.41
C PRO A 4 -8.72 -20.28 -0.10
N THR A 5 -8.90 -19.23 -0.89
CA THR A 5 -8.07 -18.02 -0.85
C THR A 5 -8.34 -17.15 0.38
N ARG A 6 -9.56 -17.15 0.92
CA ARG A 6 -9.92 -16.35 2.11
C ARG A 6 -9.39 -16.90 3.43
N ARG A 7 -9.16 -18.22 3.53
CA ARG A 7 -8.65 -18.83 4.77
C ARG A 7 -7.15 -18.71 4.94
N THR A 8 -6.39 -18.66 3.86
CA THR A 8 -4.92 -18.57 3.91
C THR A 8 -4.45 -17.17 4.36
N PHE A 9 -5.21 -16.13 4.08
CA PHE A 9 -4.90 -14.77 4.52
C PHE A 9 -4.99 -14.60 6.06
N LEU A 10 -5.97 -15.22 6.70
CA LEU A 10 -6.17 -15.12 8.15
C LEU A 10 -5.17 -15.95 8.98
N VAL A 11 -4.60 -17.03 8.42
CA VAL A 11 -3.64 -17.89 9.13
C VAL A 11 -2.23 -17.27 9.18
N ARG A 12 -1.86 -16.42 8.22
CA ARG A 12 -0.54 -15.74 8.23
C ARG A 12 -0.47 -14.52 9.16
N ALA A 13 -1.60 -13.94 9.56
CA ALA A 13 -1.65 -12.83 10.49
C ALA A 13 -1.55 -13.23 11.97
N ALA A 14 -1.59 -14.53 12.31
CA ALA A 14 -1.66 -15.02 13.69
C ALA A 14 -0.34 -15.59 14.25
N VAL A 15 0.79 -15.48 13.57
CA VAL A 15 2.09 -16.06 14.01
C VAL A 15 3.10 -14.94 14.36
N GLY A 16 2.67 -13.96 15.14
CA GLY A 16 3.51 -12.82 15.57
C GLY A 16 3.34 -12.44 17.04
N ALA A 17 2.90 -13.33 17.93
CA ALA A 17 2.87 -13.08 19.37
C ALA A 17 3.44 -14.27 20.11
N GLY A 18 4.76 -14.38 20.19
CA GLY A 18 5.51 -15.34 21.01
C GLY A 18 5.92 -14.70 22.33
N ALA A 19 5.38 -15.26 23.40
CA ALA A 19 5.60 -14.90 24.78
C ALA A 19 7.07 -15.03 25.22
N VAL A 20 7.52 -14.13 26.10
CA VAL A 20 8.63 -14.39 27.01
C VAL A 20 8.14 -14.14 28.43
N ALA A 21 8.00 -15.22 29.16
CA ALA A 21 7.78 -15.21 30.60
C ALA A 21 9.07 -15.66 31.30
N GLY A 22 9.39 -14.98 32.40
CA GLY A 22 10.08 -15.66 33.51
C GLY A 22 11.43 -15.11 33.91
N GLY A 23 11.51 -14.67 35.16
CA GLY A 23 12.74 -14.60 35.95
C GLY A 23 12.80 -13.47 36.95
N LEU A 24 12.27 -13.68 38.15
CA LEU A 24 12.51 -12.86 39.34
C LEU A 24 13.91 -13.12 39.90
N ALA A 25 14.65 -12.11 40.28
CA ALA A 25 15.57 -12.11 41.43
C ALA A 25 15.88 -10.67 41.85
N SER A 26 15.64 -10.42 43.10
CA SER A 26 16.01 -9.23 43.87
C SER A 26 17.53 -9.13 44.06
N ASP A 27 18.09 -7.94 44.14
CA ASP A 27 18.73 -7.41 45.36
C ASP A 27 19.30 -6.00 45.14
N ALA A 28 19.43 -5.32 46.27
CA ALA A 28 19.52 -3.91 46.54
C ALA A 28 20.89 -3.25 46.29
N ASP A 29 20.82 -1.92 46.37
CA ASP A 29 21.84 -0.92 46.77
C ASP A 29 22.95 -0.51 45.78
N ALA A 30 22.88 0.73 45.35
CA ALA A 30 23.76 1.83 45.70
C ALA A 30 23.58 3.03 44.75
N GLN A 31 23.33 4.18 45.36
CA GLN A 31 23.35 5.52 44.75
C GLN A 31 24.70 5.83 44.10
N THR A 32 24.69 6.38 42.91
CA THR A 32 25.60 7.47 42.55
C THR A 32 25.00 8.24 41.34
N SER A 33 24.78 9.52 41.57
CA SER A 33 24.40 10.55 40.64
C SER A 33 25.38 10.66 39.47
N ASN A 34 24.91 10.60 38.25
CA ASN A 34 25.51 11.32 37.13
C ASN A 34 24.40 11.72 36.13
N GLN A 35 24.11 13.01 36.18
CA GLN A 35 23.37 13.69 35.12
C GLN A 35 24.19 13.61 33.84
N HIS A 36 23.71 12.88 32.87
CA HIS A 36 24.06 13.10 31.48
C HIS A 36 22.75 13.30 30.69
N ASP A 37 22.49 14.58 30.41
CA ASP A 37 21.60 15.01 29.39
C ASP A 37 21.96 14.33 28.07
N THR A 38 21.20 13.33 27.70
CA THR A 38 21.10 12.88 26.32
C THR A 38 19.66 13.02 25.88
N THR A 39 19.33 14.24 25.51
CA THR A 39 18.16 14.52 24.69
C THR A 39 18.36 13.83 23.32
N SER A 40 18.12 12.54 23.27
CA SER A 40 17.92 11.86 22.01
C SER A 40 16.50 12.19 21.53
N ALA A 41 16.37 13.35 20.90
CA ALA A 41 15.23 13.66 20.08
C ALA A 41 15.20 12.62 18.95
N GLN A 42 14.44 11.56 19.13
CA GLN A 42 13.93 10.78 18.02
C GLN A 42 13.03 11.72 17.22
N ALA A 43 13.64 12.41 16.25
CA ALA A 43 12.91 13.12 15.23
C ALA A 43 12.09 12.05 14.49
N ALA A 44 10.80 12.00 14.77
CA ALA A 44 9.85 11.33 13.93
C ALA A 44 10.06 11.92 12.52
N VAL A 45 10.61 11.12 11.62
CA VAL A 45 10.76 11.47 10.21
C VAL A 45 9.34 11.57 9.67
N GLN A 46 8.79 12.78 9.70
CA GLN A 46 7.57 13.07 8.99
C GLN A 46 7.92 12.97 7.50
N PRO A 47 7.25 12.12 6.72
CA PRO A 47 7.44 12.14 5.28
C PRO A 47 7.04 13.53 4.78
N ARG A 48 8.04 14.29 4.33
CA ARG A 48 7.78 15.54 3.61
C ARG A 48 6.91 15.16 2.41
N ALA A 49 5.73 15.76 2.34
CA ALA A 49 4.90 15.70 1.15
C ALA A 49 5.73 16.29 -0.01
N THR A 50 6.41 15.42 -0.75
CA THR A 50 7.06 15.79 -1.98
C THR A 50 5.97 15.96 -3.02
N THR A 51 6.00 17.06 -3.76
CA THR A 51 5.10 17.32 -4.88
C THR A 51 5.27 16.31 -6.02
N ALA A 52 6.36 15.56 -6.04
CA ALA A 52 6.57 14.42 -6.91
C ALA A 52 5.92 13.17 -6.31
N GLN A 53 5.11 12.47 -7.08
CA GLN A 53 4.45 11.23 -6.68
C GLN A 53 5.35 9.99 -6.78
N HIS A 54 6.64 10.17 -7.00
CA HIS A 54 7.64 9.11 -7.12
C HIS A 54 9.04 9.67 -6.84
N GLY A 55 10.04 8.79 -6.79
CA GLY A 55 11.45 9.17 -6.63
C GLY A 55 12.04 8.67 -5.31
N ALA A 56 11.27 7.92 -4.52
CA ALA A 56 11.80 7.19 -3.38
C ALA A 56 12.47 5.89 -3.83
N PHE A 57 11.87 5.18 -4.80
CA PHE A 57 12.38 3.95 -5.40
C PHE A 57 12.34 3.99 -6.94
N PHE A 58 11.21 4.38 -7.55
CA PHE A 58 11.05 4.35 -9.00
C PHE A 58 11.80 5.49 -9.70
N ASN A 59 12.40 5.18 -10.83
CA ASN A 59 12.76 6.17 -11.83
C ASN A 59 11.50 6.68 -12.57
N HIS A 60 11.66 7.68 -13.44
CA HIS A 60 10.55 8.31 -14.16
C HIS A 60 9.74 7.33 -15.03
N ASP A 61 10.41 6.45 -15.76
CA ASP A 61 9.77 5.54 -16.72
C ASP A 61 9.02 4.41 -16.02
N ASP A 62 9.63 3.84 -14.96
CA ASP A 62 8.98 2.84 -14.11
C ASP A 62 7.76 3.43 -13.41
N ALA A 63 7.88 4.66 -12.88
CA ALA A 63 6.78 5.37 -12.25
C ALA A 63 5.62 5.62 -13.22
N ALA A 64 5.90 6.03 -14.46
CA ALA A 64 4.89 6.23 -15.49
C ALA A 64 4.17 4.91 -15.83
N THR A 65 4.92 3.81 -15.92
CA THR A 65 4.37 2.48 -16.18
C THR A 65 3.47 2.02 -15.04
N ILE A 66 3.90 2.15 -13.78
CA ILE A 66 3.10 1.79 -12.60
C ILE A 66 1.84 2.65 -12.50
N ALA A 67 1.95 3.97 -12.75
CA ALA A 67 0.79 4.87 -12.73
C ALA A 67 -0.24 4.49 -13.80
N ALA A 68 0.21 4.17 -15.02
CA ALA A 68 -0.68 3.74 -16.09
C ALA A 68 -1.34 2.39 -15.76
N PHE A 69 -0.58 1.43 -15.23
CA PHE A 69 -1.08 0.11 -14.85
C PHE A 69 -2.13 0.21 -13.72
N ALA A 70 -1.82 0.92 -12.65
CA ALA A 70 -2.73 1.12 -11.53
C ALA A 70 -4.04 1.81 -11.96
N GLU A 71 -3.95 2.80 -12.87
CA GLU A 71 -5.12 3.50 -13.41
C GLU A 71 -6.00 2.59 -14.27
N ARG A 72 -5.43 1.58 -14.95
CA ARG A 72 -6.24 0.56 -15.65
C ARG A 72 -6.96 -0.39 -14.70
N LEU A 73 -6.35 -0.71 -13.55
CA LEU A 73 -6.97 -1.56 -12.52
C LEU A 73 -8.07 -0.82 -11.75
N MET A 74 -7.85 0.45 -11.44
CA MET A 74 -8.77 1.29 -10.67
C MET A 74 -8.98 2.62 -11.40
N PRO A 75 -9.75 2.62 -12.50
CA PRO A 75 -9.95 3.80 -13.33
C PRO A 75 -10.82 4.83 -12.62
N GLY A 76 -10.45 6.10 -12.76
CA GLY A 76 -11.30 7.20 -12.37
C GLY A 76 -12.45 7.43 -13.33
N ALA A 77 -13.50 8.12 -12.85
CA ALA A 77 -14.63 8.59 -13.62
C ALA A 77 -15.13 9.93 -13.04
N PRO A 78 -15.97 10.70 -13.74
CA PRO A 78 -16.52 11.93 -13.18
C PRO A 78 -17.14 11.72 -11.80
N GLY A 79 -16.58 12.40 -10.79
CA GLY A 79 -17.00 12.27 -9.39
C GLY A 79 -16.58 10.98 -8.67
N LYS A 80 -15.79 10.12 -9.32
CA LYS A 80 -15.25 8.89 -8.74
C LYS A 80 -13.74 8.86 -8.94
N PRO A 81 -12.95 9.04 -7.87
CA PRO A 81 -11.49 9.06 -7.97
C PRO A 81 -10.94 7.69 -8.39
N GLY A 82 -9.97 7.69 -9.29
CA GLY A 82 -9.18 6.52 -9.66
C GLY A 82 -7.87 6.41 -8.90
N ALA A 83 -7.02 5.46 -9.31
CA ALA A 83 -5.73 5.21 -8.69
C ALA A 83 -4.81 6.44 -8.73
N ARG A 84 -4.87 7.23 -9.80
CA ARG A 84 -4.06 8.44 -9.96
C ARG A 84 -4.44 9.51 -8.95
N GLU A 85 -5.72 9.82 -8.81
CA GLU A 85 -6.22 10.81 -7.85
C GLU A 85 -6.01 10.37 -6.41
N ALA A 86 -6.11 9.07 -6.14
CA ALA A 86 -5.85 8.50 -4.83
C ALA A 86 -4.36 8.46 -4.46
N GLY A 87 -3.45 8.74 -5.41
CA GLY A 87 -2.01 8.73 -5.14
C GLY A 87 -1.42 7.33 -4.96
N VAL A 88 -1.97 6.32 -5.64
CA VAL A 88 -1.52 4.92 -5.55
C VAL A 88 -0.04 4.77 -5.89
N LEU A 89 0.45 5.47 -6.93
CA LEU A 89 1.87 5.46 -7.27
C LEU A 89 2.75 5.87 -6.09
N ASN A 90 2.40 6.94 -5.39
CA ASN A 90 3.16 7.41 -4.23
C ASN A 90 3.18 6.37 -3.09
N TYR A 91 2.05 5.68 -2.86
CA TYR A 91 1.99 4.58 -1.90
C TYR A 91 2.99 3.48 -2.24
N ILE A 92 2.97 2.98 -3.49
CA ILE A 92 3.84 1.88 -3.92
C ILE A 92 5.31 2.29 -3.88
N ASP A 93 5.64 3.50 -4.32
CA ASP A 93 7.00 4.04 -4.33
C ASP A 93 7.60 4.13 -2.90
N LEU A 94 6.82 4.66 -1.95
CA LEU A 94 7.22 4.74 -0.54
C LEU A 94 7.29 3.37 0.13
N ALA A 95 6.35 2.47 -0.17
CA ALA A 95 6.35 1.12 0.38
C ALA A 95 7.58 0.33 -0.06
N LEU A 96 7.98 0.44 -1.33
CA LEU A 96 9.19 -0.19 -1.87
C LEU A 96 10.48 0.45 -1.36
N ALA A 97 10.46 1.71 -0.97
CA ALA A 97 11.60 2.35 -0.30
C ALA A 97 11.70 2.02 1.18
N GLY A 98 10.73 1.30 1.75
CA GLY A 98 10.65 0.97 3.17
C GLY A 98 10.10 -0.43 3.43
N ALA A 99 8.82 -0.53 3.80
CA ALA A 99 8.21 -1.78 4.30
C ALA A 99 8.27 -2.98 3.32
N TYR A 100 8.40 -2.72 2.02
CA TYR A 100 8.47 -3.72 0.96
C TYR A 100 9.82 -3.68 0.22
N GLU A 101 10.90 -3.30 0.89
CA GLU A 101 12.23 -3.22 0.29
C GLU A 101 12.72 -4.56 -0.29
N ASP A 102 12.28 -5.67 0.28
CA ASP A 102 12.54 -7.02 -0.21
C ASP A 102 11.90 -7.32 -1.58
N LEU A 103 10.89 -6.55 -1.99
CA LEU A 103 10.24 -6.67 -3.30
C LEU A 103 10.88 -5.78 -4.39
N GLN A 104 11.92 -5.03 -4.09
CA GLN A 104 12.55 -4.13 -5.07
C GLN A 104 13.07 -4.87 -6.31
N ASP A 105 13.76 -6.01 -6.15
CA ASP A 105 14.24 -6.79 -7.29
C ASP A 105 13.09 -7.43 -8.08
N PHE A 106 12.05 -7.88 -7.39
CA PHE A 106 10.80 -8.36 -7.99
C PHE A 106 10.19 -7.31 -8.92
N TYR A 107 10.08 -6.07 -8.46
CA TYR A 107 9.52 -4.97 -9.26
C TYR A 107 10.40 -4.60 -10.45
N ARG A 108 11.72 -4.47 -10.26
CA ARG A 108 12.65 -4.15 -11.36
C ARG A 108 12.57 -5.18 -12.47
N ARG A 109 12.57 -6.46 -12.12
CA ARG A 109 12.49 -7.55 -13.13
C ARG A 109 11.12 -7.63 -13.77
N GLY A 110 10.05 -7.51 -12.98
CA GLY A 110 8.68 -7.52 -13.50
C GLY A 110 8.43 -6.41 -14.50
N LEU A 111 8.87 -5.19 -14.21
CA LEU A 111 8.78 -4.04 -15.13
C LEU A 111 9.61 -4.24 -16.39
N ALA A 112 10.84 -4.78 -16.26
CA ALA A 112 11.68 -5.09 -17.42
C ALA A 112 11.03 -6.15 -18.32
N HIS A 113 10.43 -7.20 -17.76
CA HIS A 113 9.69 -8.22 -18.50
C HIS A 113 8.43 -7.64 -19.18
N LEU A 114 7.68 -6.79 -18.48
CA LEU A 114 6.51 -6.12 -19.03
C LEU A 114 6.88 -5.26 -20.25
N ASP A 115 7.91 -4.44 -20.12
CA ASP A 115 8.40 -3.60 -21.21
C ASP A 115 8.88 -4.43 -22.40
N ALA A 116 9.68 -5.47 -22.16
CA ALA A 116 10.18 -6.37 -23.22
C ALA A 116 9.02 -7.10 -23.94
N SER A 117 8.03 -7.58 -23.21
CA SER A 117 6.85 -8.23 -23.77
C SER A 117 6.03 -7.27 -24.64
N CYS A 118 5.78 -6.05 -24.16
CA CYS A 118 5.05 -5.02 -24.92
C CYS A 118 5.81 -4.60 -26.19
N ARG A 119 7.13 -4.36 -26.10
CA ARG A 119 7.96 -4.03 -27.27
C ARG A 119 8.02 -5.16 -28.30
N THR A 120 8.04 -6.40 -27.83
CA THR A 120 8.02 -7.56 -28.72
C THR A 120 6.71 -7.63 -29.50
N LYS A 121 5.58 -7.50 -28.82
CA LYS A 121 4.23 -7.68 -29.40
C LYS A 121 3.73 -6.44 -30.13
N TYR A 122 3.90 -5.25 -29.54
CA TYR A 122 3.30 -4.00 -30.02
C TYR A 122 4.31 -2.99 -30.55
N LYS A 123 5.62 -3.24 -30.43
CA LYS A 123 6.72 -2.33 -30.79
C LYS A 123 6.75 -1.02 -29.98
N GLN A 124 6.06 -0.99 -28.88
CA GLN A 124 5.92 0.16 -27.98
C GLN A 124 5.99 -0.31 -26.51
N PRO A 125 6.46 0.53 -25.57
CA PRO A 125 6.36 0.23 -24.13
C PRO A 125 4.91 0.29 -23.66
N PHE A 126 4.63 -0.33 -22.51
CA PHE A 126 3.28 -0.40 -21.94
C PHE A 126 2.59 0.97 -21.83
N VAL A 127 3.32 1.98 -21.38
CA VAL A 127 2.78 3.33 -21.14
C VAL A 127 2.32 4.05 -22.40
N GLU A 128 2.88 3.70 -23.56
CA GLU A 128 2.52 4.28 -24.87
C GLU A 128 1.38 3.55 -25.57
N LEU A 129 0.94 2.41 -25.04
CA LEU A 129 -0.19 1.67 -25.59
C LEU A 129 -1.50 2.41 -25.28
N ASP A 130 -2.45 2.32 -26.22
CA ASP A 130 -3.81 2.75 -25.96
C ASP A 130 -4.47 1.89 -24.85
N ALA A 131 -5.56 2.41 -24.27
CA ALA A 131 -6.25 1.79 -23.15
C ALA A 131 -6.67 0.33 -23.43
N ALA A 132 -7.15 0.03 -24.63
CA ALA A 132 -7.61 -1.31 -25.00
C ALA A 132 -6.45 -2.31 -25.05
N ARG A 133 -5.28 -1.89 -25.57
CA ARG A 133 -4.07 -2.71 -25.56
C ARG A 133 -3.48 -2.88 -24.18
N GLN A 134 -3.50 -1.83 -23.35
CA GLN A 134 -3.11 -1.94 -21.95
C GLN A 134 -3.97 -2.97 -21.22
N ASP A 135 -5.29 -2.96 -21.41
CA ASP A 135 -6.19 -3.94 -20.83
C ASP A 135 -5.91 -5.37 -21.31
N GLN A 136 -5.60 -5.56 -22.60
CA GLN A 136 -5.19 -6.85 -23.14
C GLN A 136 -3.89 -7.36 -22.54
N VAL A 137 -2.93 -6.48 -22.31
CA VAL A 137 -1.67 -6.84 -21.62
C VAL A 137 -1.95 -7.25 -20.19
N ILE A 138 -2.74 -6.48 -19.46
CA ILE A 138 -3.11 -6.76 -18.06
C ILE A 138 -3.84 -8.12 -17.98
N ALA A 139 -4.82 -8.38 -18.84
CA ALA A 139 -5.49 -9.67 -18.90
C ALA A 139 -4.51 -10.83 -19.16
N SER A 140 -3.55 -10.64 -20.09
CA SER A 140 -2.55 -11.68 -20.38
C SER A 140 -1.60 -11.94 -19.20
N LEU A 141 -1.33 -10.95 -18.37
CA LEU A 141 -0.57 -11.13 -17.12
C LEU A 141 -1.39 -11.90 -16.09
N GLU A 142 -2.66 -11.54 -15.91
CA GLU A 142 -3.59 -12.19 -14.98
C GLU A 142 -3.76 -13.67 -15.31
N ASP A 143 -3.94 -14.01 -16.59
CA ASP A 143 -4.07 -15.38 -17.07
C ASP A 143 -2.74 -16.16 -17.10
N GLY A 144 -1.60 -15.50 -16.84
CA GLY A 144 -0.27 -16.09 -16.97
C GLY A 144 0.17 -16.36 -18.40
N ALA A 145 -0.54 -15.81 -19.39
CA ALA A 145 -0.30 -16.01 -20.82
C ALA A 145 0.74 -15.04 -21.41
N ALA A 146 1.15 -14.02 -20.67
CA ALA A 146 2.17 -13.07 -21.11
C ALA A 146 3.53 -13.76 -21.26
N THR A 147 4.14 -13.64 -22.44
CA THR A 147 5.42 -14.27 -22.75
C THR A 147 6.60 -13.43 -22.29
N GLY A 148 7.75 -14.09 -22.07
CA GLY A 148 9.01 -13.42 -21.69
C GLY A 148 9.19 -13.22 -20.19
N PHE A 149 8.22 -13.59 -19.37
CA PHE A 149 8.35 -13.61 -17.92
C PHE A 149 9.00 -14.92 -17.44
N THR A 150 10.01 -14.80 -16.60
CA THR A 150 10.70 -15.93 -15.97
C THR A 150 10.52 -15.89 -14.45
N TRP A 151 11.10 -14.89 -13.79
CA TRP A 151 10.86 -14.53 -12.42
C TRP A 151 10.90 -12.99 -12.28
N PRO A 152 9.85 -12.40 -11.71
CA PRO A 152 8.59 -13.06 -11.36
C PRO A 152 7.86 -13.63 -12.57
N THR A 153 6.97 -14.59 -12.35
CA THR A 153 6.02 -15.00 -13.38
C THR A 153 5.05 -13.86 -13.70
N ALA A 154 4.44 -13.87 -14.86
CA ALA A 154 3.46 -12.86 -15.27
C ALA A 154 2.32 -12.72 -14.24
N GLN A 155 1.81 -13.85 -13.76
CA GLN A 155 0.70 -13.90 -12.81
C GLN A 155 1.10 -13.41 -11.40
N GLU A 156 2.31 -13.73 -10.94
CA GLU A 156 2.82 -13.20 -9.67
C GLU A 156 2.99 -11.68 -9.75
N PHE A 157 3.52 -11.17 -10.86
CA PHE A 157 3.69 -9.74 -11.07
C PHE A 157 2.34 -9.01 -11.07
N PHE A 158 1.35 -9.51 -11.84
CA PHE A 158 -0.02 -8.97 -11.83
C PHE A 158 -0.63 -8.97 -10.43
N THR A 159 -0.58 -10.11 -9.74
CA THR A 159 -1.21 -10.27 -8.43
C THR A 159 -0.61 -9.30 -7.40
N THR A 160 0.71 -9.14 -7.41
CA THR A 160 1.41 -8.20 -6.51
C THR A 160 1.04 -6.75 -6.83
N LEU A 161 1.07 -6.37 -8.11
CA LEU A 161 0.71 -5.00 -8.52
C LEU A 161 -0.75 -4.67 -8.20
N ARG A 162 -1.66 -5.63 -8.43
CA ARG A 162 -3.08 -5.47 -8.07
C ARG A 162 -3.26 -5.31 -6.57
N THR A 163 -2.57 -6.11 -5.75
CA THR A 163 -2.63 -6.02 -4.29
C THR A 163 -2.17 -4.64 -3.82
N HIS A 164 -0.99 -4.20 -4.26
CA HIS A 164 -0.46 -2.90 -3.86
C HIS A 164 -1.28 -1.72 -4.42
N THR A 165 -1.94 -1.90 -5.58
CA THR A 165 -2.90 -0.90 -6.10
C THR A 165 -4.11 -0.76 -5.17
N ILE A 166 -4.67 -1.87 -4.69
CA ILE A 166 -5.79 -1.88 -3.73
C ILE A 166 -5.35 -1.28 -2.39
N GLU A 167 -4.17 -1.62 -1.90
CA GLU A 167 -3.61 -1.04 -0.68
C GLU A 167 -3.44 0.47 -0.82
N GLY A 168 -2.81 0.94 -1.90
CA GLY A 168 -2.64 2.37 -2.15
C GLY A 168 -3.95 3.14 -2.31
N MET A 169 -5.01 2.47 -2.78
CA MET A 169 -6.34 3.05 -2.93
C MET A 169 -7.08 3.16 -1.59
N PHE A 170 -6.91 2.19 -0.66
CA PHE A 170 -7.78 2.04 0.50
C PHE A 170 -7.05 1.98 1.85
N ALA A 171 -5.72 1.98 1.90
CA ALA A 171 -4.98 2.11 3.15
C ALA A 171 -5.19 3.49 3.78
N ASP A 172 -4.77 3.63 5.05
CA ASP A 172 -4.78 4.95 5.69
C ASP A 172 -3.84 5.91 4.94
N PRO A 173 -4.24 7.18 4.70
CA PRO A 173 -3.42 8.17 4.01
C PRO A 173 -2.03 8.41 4.61
N ILE A 174 -1.80 8.00 5.86
CA ILE A 174 -0.49 8.06 6.50
C ILE A 174 0.60 7.32 5.71
N TYR A 175 0.21 6.30 4.93
CA TYR A 175 1.10 5.48 4.12
C TYR A 175 1.34 6.03 2.70
N GLY A 176 0.81 7.22 2.40
CA GLY A 176 1.09 7.95 1.16
C GLY A 176 0.13 7.72 0.00
N GLY A 177 -0.82 6.78 0.14
CA GLY A 177 -1.95 6.58 -0.78
C GLY A 177 -3.24 7.17 -0.25
N ASN A 178 -4.39 6.77 -0.85
CA ASN A 178 -5.74 7.16 -0.44
C ASN A 178 -5.86 8.66 -0.14
N LYS A 179 -5.21 9.46 -0.98
CA LYS A 179 -5.09 10.92 -0.83
C LYS A 179 -6.45 11.53 -0.60
N ASP A 180 -6.55 12.41 0.39
CA ASP A 180 -7.80 13.07 0.79
C ASP A 180 -8.94 12.07 1.08
N PHE A 181 -8.60 10.87 1.52
CA PHE A 181 -9.57 9.78 1.76
C PHE A 181 -10.38 9.39 0.51
N ALA A 182 -9.79 9.52 -0.67
CA ALA A 182 -10.46 9.29 -1.95
C ALA A 182 -11.11 7.90 -2.05
N GLY A 183 -10.35 6.85 -1.75
CA GLY A 183 -10.84 5.47 -1.74
C GLY A 183 -11.89 5.23 -0.64
N TRP A 184 -11.68 5.78 0.57
CA TRP A 184 -12.64 5.62 1.66
C TRP A 184 -13.98 6.30 1.35
N ARG A 185 -13.95 7.50 0.74
CA ARG A 185 -15.18 8.16 0.28
C ARG A 185 -15.89 7.37 -0.81
N LEU A 186 -15.13 6.77 -1.71
CA LEU A 186 -15.67 5.97 -2.82
C LEU A 186 -16.49 4.78 -2.31
N VAL A 187 -16.02 4.12 -1.24
CA VAL A 187 -16.69 2.93 -0.66
C VAL A 187 -17.54 3.25 0.56
N GLY A 188 -17.62 4.52 0.98
CA GLY A 188 -18.40 4.93 2.16
C GLY A 188 -17.78 4.49 3.49
N PHE A 189 -16.44 4.27 3.54
CA PHE A 189 -15.77 3.93 4.78
C PHE A 189 -15.64 5.19 5.67
N PRO A 190 -16.09 5.14 6.93
CA PRO A 190 -16.20 6.32 7.80
C PRO A 190 -14.86 6.77 8.42
N GLY A 191 -13.75 6.10 8.09
CA GLY A 191 -12.43 6.36 8.65
C GLY A 191 -12.15 5.57 9.94
N ALA A 192 -11.03 5.89 10.57
CA ALA A 192 -10.61 5.24 11.80
C ALA A 192 -11.56 5.58 12.96
N GLN A 193 -11.99 4.59 13.69
CA GLN A 193 -12.87 4.72 14.86
C GLN A 193 -12.18 4.07 16.07
N ALA A 194 -11.95 4.86 17.10
CA ALA A 194 -11.38 4.35 18.35
C ALA A 194 -12.40 3.56 19.19
N VAL A 195 -13.68 3.97 19.14
CA VAL A 195 -14.74 3.36 19.94
C VAL A 195 -16.06 3.34 19.15
N PHE A 196 -16.76 2.22 19.22
CA PHE A 196 -18.13 2.10 18.79
C PHE A 196 -19.04 2.04 20.02
N SER A 197 -20.06 2.90 20.08
CA SER A 197 -21.07 2.83 21.14
C SER A 197 -21.99 1.62 20.94
N PRO A 198 -22.71 1.14 21.97
CA PRO A 198 -23.72 0.10 21.81
C PRO A 198 -24.80 0.46 20.76
N THR A 199 -25.14 1.73 20.63
CA THR A 199 -26.09 2.22 19.62
C THR A 199 -25.51 2.08 18.21
N ASP A 200 -24.22 2.42 18.01
CA ASP A 200 -23.53 2.24 16.72
C ASP A 200 -23.53 0.76 16.33
N MET A 201 -23.24 -0.13 17.28
CA MET A 201 -23.14 -1.58 17.04
C MET A 201 -24.50 -2.23 16.73
N GLN A 202 -25.61 -1.68 17.24
CA GLN A 202 -26.97 -2.17 17.01
C GLN A 202 -27.61 -1.54 15.77
N SER A 203 -27.05 -0.47 15.24
CA SER A 203 -27.59 0.23 14.08
C SER A 203 -27.51 -0.66 12.83
N ARG A 204 -28.60 -0.66 12.06
CA ARG A 204 -28.64 -1.25 10.70
C ARG A 204 -28.34 -0.22 9.61
N GLN A 205 -28.12 1.02 9.96
CA GLN A 205 -27.77 2.09 9.06
C GLN A 205 -26.25 2.11 8.84
N ALA A 206 -25.80 2.53 7.66
CA ALA A 206 -24.39 2.77 7.40
C ALA A 206 -23.85 3.78 8.42
N PHE A 207 -22.73 3.45 9.04
CA PHE A 207 -22.06 4.36 9.96
C PHE A 207 -21.43 5.48 9.14
N THR A 208 -21.98 6.70 9.27
CA THR A 208 -21.45 7.88 8.60
C THR A 208 -21.13 8.93 9.65
N ARG A 209 -19.85 9.11 9.94
CA ARG A 209 -19.38 10.21 10.79
C ARG A 209 -18.50 11.14 9.97
N ALA A 210 -18.84 12.40 9.96
CA ALA A 210 -18.00 13.45 9.41
C ALA A 210 -17.31 14.20 10.56
N PRO A 211 -16.06 14.65 10.39
CA PRO A 211 -15.20 14.40 9.24
C PRO A 211 -14.63 12.98 9.23
N ILE A 212 -14.26 12.45 8.04
CA ILE A 212 -13.47 11.22 7.94
C ILE A 212 -12.10 11.50 8.54
N VAL A 213 -11.62 10.65 9.45
CA VAL A 213 -10.33 10.82 10.12
C VAL A 213 -9.46 9.58 9.92
N GLY A 214 -8.18 9.80 9.64
CA GLY A 214 -7.15 8.76 9.59
C GLY A 214 -6.37 8.68 10.91
N LEU A 215 -5.42 7.77 10.97
CA LEU A 215 -4.60 7.53 12.15
C LEU A 215 -3.81 8.76 12.62
N GLN A 216 -3.37 9.61 11.70
CA GLN A 216 -2.63 10.85 12.06
C GLN A 216 -3.42 11.82 12.94
N VAL A 217 -4.73 11.90 12.75
CA VAL A 217 -5.57 12.82 13.53
C VAL A 217 -5.80 12.27 14.93
N GLN A 218 -5.88 10.94 15.06
CA GLN A 218 -6.05 10.30 16.37
C GLN A 218 -4.81 10.48 17.25
N ALA A 219 -3.60 10.40 16.68
CA ALA A 219 -2.36 10.61 17.42
C ALA A 219 -2.24 12.03 18.00
N LYS A 220 -2.73 13.05 17.29
CA LYS A 220 -2.72 14.44 17.73
C LYS A 220 -3.74 14.78 18.82
N SER A 221 -4.81 13.98 18.95
CA SER A 221 -5.85 14.22 19.95
C SER A 221 -5.53 13.59 21.30
N GLN A 222 -4.47 12.80 21.42
CA GLN A 222 -4.00 12.13 22.63
C GLN A 222 -2.77 12.80 23.26
N SER A 223 -2.22 13.83 22.67
CA SER A 223 -1.12 14.66 23.16
C SER A 223 -1.62 16.00 23.66
#